data_bf3d374e5f182f5a1160a24f90f75bc6
#
_entry.id   bf3d374e5f182f5a1160a24f90f75bc6
#
_cell.length_a   1.000
_cell.length_b   1.000
_cell.length_c   1.000
_cell.angle_alpha   90.00
_cell.angle_beta   90.00
_cell.angle_gamma   90.00
#
_symmetry.space_group_name_H-M   'P 1'
#
loop_
_entity.id
_entity.type
_entity.pdbx_description
1 polymer ?
#
loop_
_entity_poly.entity_id
_entity_poly.type
_entity_poly.pdbx_seq_one_letter_code
_entity_poly.pdbx_strand_id
1 'polypeptide(L)'
;EYGHKLNLTFDELDNIVTQGKELGVYFYMMTGGEPLVRKADIIRLCEKHNDCAFHCYTNGTLVDEKFCEDMKRVGNLSLSISLEGFEDANDFRRGEGVYNKVLHAMDLLHENGLIFGNSVCYTSKNMDAVTSDEFFDLLIEHGSRFAWYFHLMPVGMKASPELMPTKEQREYIYHRLREVRGFEGGKEIFVMDFQNDGEYVGGCIAGGRYYFHINANGDVEPCAFIHYSTVNIKQVSLLEALRSPLFKAYQQRQPFNKNHLRPCPLLDNPHS
;
A
#
# COMPACT_ATOMS: atom_id res chain seq x y z
N GLU A 1 13.34 11.28 5.40
CA GLU A 1 13.08 11.79 4.04
C GLU A 1 14.28 11.48 3.16
N TYR A 2 14.06 10.79 2.07
CA TYR A 2 15.06 10.55 1.03
C TYR A 2 15.20 11.83 0.20
N GLY A 3 16.42 12.31 -0.03
CA GLY A 3 16.64 13.50 -0.86
C GLY A 3 16.24 13.24 -2.32
N HIS A 4 15.65 14.22 -2.99
CA HIS A 4 15.21 14.11 -4.40
C HIS A 4 16.32 13.69 -5.39
N LYS A 5 17.58 13.84 -5.00
CA LYS A 5 18.75 13.45 -5.84
C LYS A 5 19.06 11.96 -5.84
N LEU A 6 18.38 11.17 -4.99
CA LEU A 6 18.70 9.76 -4.78
C LEU A 6 17.63 8.79 -5.35
N ASN A 7 16.62 9.34 -6.03
CA ASN A 7 15.59 8.51 -6.64
C ASN A 7 16.17 7.57 -7.71
N LEU A 8 15.59 6.38 -7.79
CA LEU A 8 15.85 5.44 -8.89
C LEU A 8 15.52 6.11 -10.23
N THR A 9 16.40 5.94 -11.21
CA THR A 9 16.16 6.35 -12.59
C THR A 9 15.10 5.47 -13.24
N PHE A 10 14.59 5.87 -14.41
CA PHE A 10 13.70 5.01 -15.19
C PHE A 10 14.38 3.68 -15.56
N ASP A 11 15.64 3.71 -15.99
CA ASP A 11 16.36 2.51 -16.42
C ASP A 11 16.60 1.54 -15.23
N GLU A 12 16.81 2.08 -14.01
CA GLU A 12 16.91 1.26 -12.81
C GLU A 12 15.56 0.61 -12.46
N LEU A 13 14.45 1.34 -12.57
CA LEU A 13 13.10 0.79 -12.37
C LEU A 13 12.77 -0.27 -13.42
N ASP A 14 13.08 -0.02 -14.68
CA ASP A 14 12.92 -0.96 -15.77
C ASP A 14 13.71 -2.25 -15.56
N ASN A 15 14.95 -2.14 -15.11
CA ASN A 15 15.80 -3.28 -14.79
C ASN A 15 15.24 -4.10 -13.61
N ILE A 16 14.69 -3.44 -12.59
CA ILE A 16 14.02 -4.13 -11.45
C ILE A 16 12.84 -4.95 -11.96
N VAL A 17 11.99 -4.38 -12.80
CA VAL A 17 10.84 -5.10 -13.36
C VAL A 17 11.29 -6.25 -14.26
N THR A 18 12.31 -6.05 -15.08
CA THR A 18 12.87 -7.09 -15.95
C THR A 18 13.39 -8.28 -15.13
N GLN A 19 14.22 -8.03 -14.12
CA GLN A 19 14.72 -9.09 -13.22
C GLN A 19 13.58 -9.74 -12.41
N GLY A 20 12.57 -8.96 -12.01
CA GLY A 20 11.40 -9.48 -11.31
C GLY A 20 10.63 -10.50 -12.15
N LYS A 21 10.41 -10.21 -13.45
CA LYS A 21 9.76 -11.16 -14.37
C LYS A 21 10.53 -12.47 -14.51
N GLU A 22 11.87 -12.43 -14.56
CA GLU A 22 12.71 -13.63 -14.57
C GLU A 22 12.52 -14.48 -13.32
N LEU A 23 12.11 -13.86 -12.20
CA LEU A 23 11.81 -14.52 -10.93
C LEU A 23 10.32 -14.86 -10.75
N GLY A 24 9.48 -14.59 -11.75
CA GLY A 24 8.05 -14.87 -11.69
C GLY A 24 7.21 -13.77 -11.01
N VAL A 25 7.76 -12.56 -10.82
CA VAL A 25 7.05 -11.43 -10.24
C VAL A 25 6.39 -10.63 -11.37
N TYR A 26 5.07 -10.52 -11.34
CA TYR A 26 4.25 -9.82 -12.34
C TYR A 26 3.33 -8.76 -11.75
N PHE A 27 3.44 -8.49 -10.44
CA PHE A 27 2.67 -7.45 -9.75
C PHE A 27 3.61 -6.51 -8.99
N TYR A 28 3.53 -5.23 -9.29
CA TYR A 28 4.40 -4.19 -8.75
C TYR A 28 3.59 -3.09 -8.09
N MET A 29 3.91 -2.78 -6.83
CA MET A 29 3.28 -1.69 -6.08
C MET A 29 4.21 -0.49 -6.01
N MET A 30 3.76 0.65 -6.51
CA MET A 30 4.46 1.92 -6.45
C MET A 30 4.02 2.66 -5.20
N THR A 31 4.96 2.98 -4.34
CA THR A 31 4.76 3.75 -3.12
C THR A 31 5.79 4.90 -3.05
N GLY A 32 5.90 5.53 -1.91
CA GLY A 32 6.93 6.54 -1.67
C GLY A 32 6.33 7.79 -1.07
N GLY A 33 6.85 8.97 -1.38
CA GLY A 33 6.21 10.22 -1.02
C GLY A 33 4.89 10.35 -1.76
N GLU A 34 4.96 10.75 -3.04
CA GLU A 34 3.82 10.73 -3.95
C GLU A 34 4.30 10.16 -5.31
N PRO A 35 3.90 8.94 -5.69
CA PRO A 35 4.40 8.32 -6.93
C PRO A 35 3.94 9.07 -8.18
N LEU A 36 2.79 9.72 -8.17
CA LEU A 36 2.25 10.42 -9.33
C LEU A 36 3.01 11.70 -9.71
N VAL A 37 3.99 12.14 -8.93
CA VAL A 37 4.96 13.16 -9.40
C VAL A 37 5.82 12.62 -10.56
N ARG A 38 5.83 11.29 -10.75
CA ARG A 38 6.52 10.58 -11.83
C ARG A 38 5.57 9.87 -12.79
N LYS A 39 4.39 10.45 -13.06
CA LYS A 39 3.38 9.86 -13.97
C LYS A 39 3.99 9.34 -15.27
N ALA A 40 4.86 10.14 -15.90
CA ALA A 40 5.47 9.79 -17.19
C ALA A 40 6.31 8.50 -17.10
N ASP A 41 7.09 8.33 -16.04
CA ASP A 41 7.87 7.11 -15.83
C ASP A 41 6.98 5.91 -15.53
N ILE A 42 5.93 6.08 -14.73
CA ILE A 42 4.96 5.03 -14.41
C ILE A 42 4.25 4.54 -15.67
N ILE A 43 3.73 5.46 -16.47
CA ILE A 43 3.05 5.11 -17.73
C ILE A 43 4.01 4.41 -18.70
N ARG A 44 5.24 4.91 -18.82
CA ARG A 44 6.27 4.29 -19.65
C ARG A 44 6.65 2.88 -19.18
N LEU A 45 6.69 2.62 -17.86
CA LEU A 45 6.87 1.27 -17.30
C LEU A 45 5.70 0.36 -17.66
N CYS A 46 4.46 0.84 -17.52
CA CYS A 46 3.26 0.10 -17.88
C CYS A 46 3.24 -0.27 -19.37
N GLU A 47 3.63 0.64 -20.26
CA GLU A 47 3.75 0.39 -21.70
C GLU A 47 4.80 -0.67 -22.01
N LYS A 48 5.97 -0.55 -21.39
CA LYS A 48 7.09 -1.45 -21.66
C LYS A 48 6.86 -2.86 -21.11
N HIS A 49 6.17 -2.96 -19.99
CA HIS A 49 5.87 -4.22 -19.29
C HIS A 49 4.35 -4.46 -19.25
N ASN A 50 3.74 -4.52 -20.42
CA ASN A 50 2.29 -4.70 -20.58
C ASN A 50 1.78 -6.08 -20.15
N ASP A 51 2.69 -7.01 -19.87
CA ASP A 51 2.46 -8.32 -19.27
C ASP A 51 2.50 -8.31 -17.71
N CYS A 52 2.77 -7.16 -17.11
CA CYS A 52 2.75 -6.97 -15.66
C CYS A 52 1.57 -6.11 -15.23
N ALA A 53 1.14 -6.26 -13.98
CA ALA A 53 0.18 -5.36 -13.34
C ALA A 53 0.92 -4.38 -12.42
N PHE A 54 0.53 -3.12 -12.48
CA PHE A 54 1.06 -2.05 -11.64
C PHE A 54 -0.03 -1.46 -10.76
N HIS A 55 0.34 -1.10 -9.55
CA HIS A 55 -0.56 -0.50 -8.58
C HIS A 55 0.12 0.67 -7.86
N CYS A 56 -0.53 1.82 -7.76
CA CYS A 56 0.02 2.99 -7.09
C CYS A 56 -0.79 3.35 -5.85
N TYR A 57 -0.10 3.54 -4.73
CA TYR A 57 -0.65 4.23 -3.56
C TYR A 57 -0.40 5.72 -3.70
N THR A 58 -1.46 6.51 -3.81
CA THR A 58 -1.39 7.95 -4.07
C THR A 58 -2.28 8.76 -3.14
N ASN A 59 -1.92 10.02 -2.94
CA ASN A 59 -2.79 10.98 -2.28
C ASN A 59 -3.92 11.50 -3.19
N GLY A 60 -3.95 11.10 -4.46
CA GLY A 60 -4.98 11.44 -5.44
C GLY A 60 -4.89 12.86 -6.03
N THR A 61 -4.14 13.77 -5.42
CA THR A 61 -4.16 15.20 -5.79
C THR A 61 -3.59 15.53 -7.18
N LEU A 62 -2.91 14.55 -7.78
CA LEU A 62 -2.33 14.68 -9.12
C LEU A 62 -3.09 13.89 -10.19
N VAL A 63 -4.22 13.27 -9.86
CA VAL A 63 -5.09 12.62 -10.84
C VAL A 63 -5.77 13.72 -11.68
N ASP A 64 -5.67 13.60 -12.99
CA ASP A 64 -6.27 14.50 -13.98
C ASP A 64 -6.77 13.70 -15.20
N GLU A 65 -7.57 14.34 -16.06
CA GLU A 65 -8.13 13.74 -17.27
C GLU A 65 -7.07 13.08 -18.14
N LYS A 66 -5.96 13.76 -18.37
CA LYS A 66 -4.85 13.24 -19.18
C LYS A 66 -4.29 11.95 -18.60
N PHE A 67 -4.15 11.87 -17.30
CA PHE A 67 -3.67 10.67 -16.63
C PHE A 67 -4.70 9.52 -16.70
N CYS A 68 -6.00 9.84 -16.61
CA CYS A 68 -7.06 8.85 -16.83
C CYS A 68 -7.04 8.28 -18.24
N GLU A 69 -6.84 9.13 -19.27
CA GLU A 69 -6.64 8.67 -20.64
C GLU A 69 -5.42 7.74 -20.81
N ASP A 70 -4.29 8.13 -20.18
CA ASP A 70 -3.08 7.31 -20.20
C ASP A 70 -3.28 5.97 -19.47
N MET A 71 -3.98 5.94 -18.34
CA MET A 71 -4.35 4.70 -17.63
C MET A 71 -5.22 3.78 -18.48
N LYS A 72 -6.23 4.34 -19.20
CA LYS A 72 -7.05 3.56 -20.14
C LYS A 72 -6.21 2.94 -21.24
N ARG A 73 -5.28 3.70 -21.79
CA ARG A 73 -4.43 3.30 -22.89
C ARG A 73 -3.48 2.17 -22.52
N VAL A 74 -2.88 2.21 -21.32
CA VAL A 74 -1.96 1.16 -20.87
C VAL A 74 -2.70 -0.07 -20.34
N GLY A 75 -3.84 0.10 -19.67
CA GLY A 75 -4.76 -0.96 -19.25
C GLY A 75 -4.26 -1.85 -18.09
N ASN A 76 -3.06 -1.64 -17.58
CA ASN A 76 -2.41 -2.47 -16.55
C ASN A 76 -2.00 -1.68 -15.29
N LEU A 77 -2.58 -0.50 -15.07
CA LEU A 77 -2.35 0.37 -13.91
C LEU A 77 -3.65 0.55 -13.13
N SER A 78 -3.57 0.36 -11.81
CA SER A 78 -4.64 0.66 -10.87
C SER A 78 -4.14 1.56 -9.73
N LEU A 79 -5.05 2.20 -9.02
CA LEU A 79 -4.71 3.11 -7.91
C LEU A 79 -5.38 2.69 -6.61
N SER A 80 -4.72 2.94 -5.48
CA SER A 80 -5.32 3.09 -4.16
C SER A 80 -5.17 4.53 -3.71
N ILE A 81 -6.29 5.25 -3.64
CA ILE A 81 -6.31 6.63 -3.21
C ILE A 81 -6.44 6.69 -1.70
N SER A 82 -5.54 7.44 -1.08
CA SER A 82 -5.51 7.57 0.37
C SER A 82 -6.65 8.43 0.87
N LEU A 83 -7.47 7.90 1.78
CA LEU A 83 -8.58 8.59 2.43
C LEU A 83 -8.70 8.12 3.89
N GLU A 84 -8.71 9.07 4.83
CA GLU A 84 -8.56 8.77 6.27
C GLU A 84 -9.87 8.97 7.07
N GLY A 85 -11.00 9.03 6.39
CA GLY A 85 -12.33 9.32 6.94
C GLY A 85 -13.01 10.47 6.20
N PHE A 86 -13.95 11.13 6.86
CA PHE A 86 -14.61 12.33 6.35
C PHE A 86 -13.68 13.56 6.42
N GLU A 87 -14.17 14.71 5.94
CA GLU A 87 -13.38 15.93 5.72
C GLU A 87 -12.49 16.29 6.92
N ASP A 88 -13.08 16.41 8.12
CA ASP A 88 -12.32 16.78 9.32
C ASP A 88 -11.16 15.84 9.64
N ALA A 89 -11.40 14.53 9.60
CA ALA A 89 -10.40 13.52 9.90
C ALA A 89 -9.32 13.43 8.81
N ASN A 90 -9.73 13.54 7.57
CA ASN A 90 -8.83 13.50 6.43
C ASN A 90 -7.94 14.77 6.37
N ASP A 91 -8.55 15.95 6.49
CA ASP A 91 -7.84 17.22 6.36
C ASP A 91 -6.93 17.49 7.57
N PHE A 92 -7.31 17.03 8.77
CA PHE A 92 -6.42 17.05 9.93
C PHE A 92 -5.08 16.33 9.65
N ARG A 93 -5.12 15.21 8.93
CA ARG A 93 -3.92 14.41 8.66
C ARG A 93 -3.18 14.84 7.40
N ARG A 94 -3.92 15.25 6.36
CA ARG A 94 -3.40 15.42 5.01
C ARG A 94 -3.32 16.87 4.54
N GLY A 95 -3.97 17.78 5.28
CA GLY A 95 -4.02 19.20 4.97
C GLY A 95 -5.40 19.64 4.49
N GLU A 96 -5.69 20.91 4.73
CA GLU A 96 -6.97 21.55 4.39
C GLU A 96 -7.30 21.45 2.89
N GLY A 97 -8.54 21.05 2.58
CA GLY A 97 -9.06 20.92 1.22
C GLY A 97 -8.54 19.71 0.44
N VAL A 98 -7.78 18.80 1.07
CA VAL A 98 -7.33 17.56 0.42
C VAL A 98 -8.50 16.59 0.25
N TYR A 99 -9.45 16.55 1.18
CA TYR A 99 -10.63 15.70 1.10
C TYR A 99 -11.39 15.90 -0.22
N ASN A 100 -11.76 17.14 -0.55
CA ASN A 100 -12.49 17.44 -1.78
C ASN A 100 -11.68 17.10 -3.06
N LYS A 101 -10.37 17.25 -3.04
CA LYS A 101 -9.49 16.83 -4.15
C LYS A 101 -9.47 15.31 -4.33
N VAL A 102 -9.51 14.57 -3.22
CA VAL A 102 -9.58 13.11 -3.24
C VAL A 102 -10.90 12.64 -3.83
N LEU A 103 -12.04 13.19 -3.38
CA LEU A 103 -13.34 12.84 -3.95
C LEU A 103 -13.41 13.16 -5.44
N HIS A 104 -12.94 14.32 -5.86
CA HIS A 104 -12.87 14.68 -7.28
C HIS A 104 -12.00 13.70 -8.09
N ALA A 105 -10.87 13.25 -7.55
CA ALA A 105 -10.03 12.26 -8.20
C ALA A 105 -10.73 10.89 -8.34
N MET A 106 -11.50 10.49 -7.33
CA MET A 106 -12.32 9.27 -7.37
C MET A 106 -13.40 9.39 -8.44
N ASP A 107 -14.12 10.52 -8.51
CA ASP A 107 -15.14 10.77 -9.53
C ASP A 107 -14.55 10.71 -10.94
N LEU A 108 -13.40 11.36 -11.18
CA LEU A 108 -12.70 11.29 -12.47
C LEU A 108 -12.36 9.85 -12.88
N LEU A 109 -11.83 9.05 -11.97
CA LEU A 109 -11.51 7.65 -12.24
C LEU A 109 -12.77 6.84 -12.52
N HIS A 110 -13.83 7.06 -11.77
CA HIS A 110 -15.13 6.39 -11.92
C HIS A 110 -15.80 6.73 -13.25
N GLU A 111 -15.92 8.01 -13.60
CA GLU A 111 -16.48 8.49 -14.88
C GLU A 111 -15.70 7.99 -16.08
N ASN A 112 -14.39 7.77 -15.91
CA ASN A 112 -13.52 7.20 -16.92
C ASN A 112 -13.57 5.66 -16.99
N GLY A 113 -14.36 4.98 -16.13
CA GLY A 113 -14.51 3.52 -16.11
C GLY A 113 -13.25 2.79 -15.62
N LEU A 114 -12.38 3.46 -14.88
CA LEU A 114 -11.14 2.90 -14.34
C LEU A 114 -11.38 2.17 -13.02
N ILE A 115 -10.70 1.02 -12.85
CA ILE A 115 -10.74 0.28 -11.58
C ILE A 115 -9.74 0.89 -10.61
N PHE A 116 -10.25 1.30 -9.45
CA PHE A 116 -9.44 1.81 -8.36
C PHE A 116 -10.04 1.45 -7.00
N GLY A 117 -9.30 1.69 -5.95
CA GLY A 117 -9.74 1.55 -4.56
C GLY A 117 -9.16 2.62 -3.67
N ASN A 118 -9.32 2.42 -2.36
CA ASN A 118 -8.81 3.33 -1.36
C ASN A 118 -7.76 2.66 -0.47
N SER A 119 -6.85 3.45 0.06
CA SER A 119 -5.94 3.08 1.13
C SER A 119 -6.34 3.86 2.39
N VAL A 120 -6.69 3.15 3.44
CA VAL A 120 -7.21 3.70 4.69
C VAL A 120 -6.25 3.38 5.82
N CYS A 121 -5.57 4.39 6.35
CA CYS A 121 -4.78 4.21 7.56
C CYS A 121 -5.63 4.51 8.78
N TYR A 122 -6.01 3.48 9.53
CA TYR A 122 -6.79 3.66 10.73
C TYR A 122 -5.92 3.86 11.97
N THR A 123 -6.43 4.68 12.87
CA THR A 123 -5.80 5.12 14.12
C THR A 123 -6.79 5.01 15.27
N SER A 124 -6.34 5.23 16.50
CA SER A 124 -7.24 5.33 17.66
C SER A 124 -8.25 6.48 17.57
N LYS A 125 -8.07 7.43 16.63
CA LYS A 125 -8.89 8.64 16.51
C LYS A 125 -9.93 8.61 15.40
N ASN A 126 -9.64 7.92 14.27
CA ASN A 126 -10.54 7.87 13.12
C ASN A 126 -11.25 6.53 12.96
N MET A 127 -11.05 5.58 13.88
CA MET A 127 -11.60 4.22 13.80
C MET A 127 -13.11 4.22 13.52
N ASP A 128 -13.88 4.97 14.32
CA ASP A 128 -15.34 4.99 14.20
C ASP A 128 -15.79 5.55 12.84
N ALA A 129 -15.11 6.59 12.35
CA ALA A 129 -15.42 7.18 11.05
C ALA A 129 -15.13 6.22 9.89
N VAL A 130 -13.92 5.61 9.84
CA VAL A 130 -13.50 4.77 8.71
C VAL A 130 -14.12 3.36 8.71
N THR A 131 -14.86 3.01 9.76
CA THR A 131 -15.58 1.72 9.86
C THR A 131 -17.10 1.89 9.87
N SER A 132 -17.59 3.12 9.74
CA SER A 132 -19.03 3.41 9.66
C SER A 132 -19.63 2.95 8.32
N ASP A 133 -20.93 2.67 8.31
CA ASP A 133 -21.62 2.33 7.07
C ASP A 133 -21.59 3.49 6.07
N GLU A 134 -21.73 4.70 6.57
CA GLU A 134 -21.70 5.93 5.78
C GLU A 134 -20.34 6.11 5.06
N PHE A 135 -19.24 5.70 5.68
CA PHE A 135 -17.93 5.77 5.03
C PHE A 135 -17.79 4.73 3.91
N PHE A 136 -18.24 3.49 4.12
CA PHE A 136 -18.24 2.50 3.05
C PHE A 136 -19.17 2.91 1.91
N ASP A 137 -20.33 3.46 2.21
CA ASP A 137 -21.29 3.95 1.21
C ASP A 137 -20.68 5.11 0.41
N LEU A 138 -20.00 6.05 1.06
CA LEU A 138 -19.21 7.11 0.40
C LEU A 138 -18.20 6.53 -0.60
N LEU A 139 -17.41 5.53 -0.20
CA LEU A 139 -16.43 4.90 -1.08
C LEU A 139 -17.10 4.26 -2.31
N ILE A 140 -18.21 3.56 -2.10
CA ILE A 140 -18.97 2.88 -3.15
C ILE A 140 -19.59 3.89 -4.12
N GLU A 141 -20.24 4.95 -3.60
CA GLU A 141 -20.88 6.02 -4.37
C GLU A 141 -19.88 6.73 -5.29
N HIS A 142 -18.64 6.97 -4.82
CA HIS A 142 -17.55 7.52 -5.62
C HIS A 142 -16.80 6.47 -6.47
N GLY A 143 -17.34 5.25 -6.59
CA GLY A 143 -16.86 4.23 -7.54
C GLY A 143 -15.70 3.36 -7.07
N SER A 144 -15.27 3.45 -5.81
CA SER A 144 -14.25 2.57 -5.24
C SER A 144 -14.70 1.11 -5.24
N ARG A 145 -13.82 0.20 -5.67
CA ARG A 145 -14.10 -1.24 -5.74
C ARG A 145 -13.46 -2.06 -4.65
N PHE A 146 -12.43 -1.51 -4.02
CA PHE A 146 -11.75 -2.15 -2.89
C PHE A 146 -11.18 -1.11 -1.93
N ALA A 147 -10.94 -1.51 -0.68
CA ALA A 147 -10.26 -0.68 0.30
C ALA A 147 -9.25 -1.51 1.09
N TRP A 148 -8.01 -1.00 1.16
CA TRP A 148 -6.93 -1.57 1.95
C TRP A 148 -6.83 -0.83 3.27
N TYR A 149 -7.13 -1.52 4.35
CA TYR A 149 -7.02 -1.00 5.70
C TYR A 149 -5.66 -1.35 6.28
N PHE A 150 -4.96 -0.33 6.77
CA PHE A 150 -3.68 -0.45 7.45
C PHE A 150 -3.80 0.21 8.82
N HIS A 151 -3.42 -0.45 9.89
CA HIS A 151 -3.29 0.28 11.13
C HIS A 151 -2.03 1.16 11.10
N LEU A 152 -2.08 2.26 11.84
CA LEU A 152 -0.95 3.16 11.94
C LEU A 152 0.30 2.40 12.42
N MET A 153 1.37 2.49 11.63
CA MET A 153 2.71 2.05 12.03
C MET A 153 3.47 3.27 12.56
N PRO A 154 3.92 3.26 13.83
CA PRO A 154 4.58 4.41 14.43
C PRO A 154 6.06 4.47 14.04
N VAL A 155 6.31 4.64 12.72
CA VAL A 155 7.65 4.72 12.12
C VAL A 155 7.85 6.06 11.44
N GLY A 156 9.12 6.50 11.31
CA GLY A 156 9.49 7.76 10.68
C GLY A 156 9.64 8.92 11.67
N MET A 157 9.97 10.10 11.14
CA MET A 157 10.33 11.28 11.95
C MET A 157 9.16 11.86 12.79
N LYS A 158 7.92 11.63 12.37
CA LYS A 158 6.71 12.10 13.06
C LYS A 158 5.91 10.91 13.58
N ALA A 159 6.59 9.88 14.07
CA ALA A 159 5.93 8.75 14.69
C ALA A 159 5.07 9.20 15.87
N SER A 160 3.81 8.78 15.90
CA SER A 160 2.83 9.13 16.91
C SER A 160 2.25 7.84 17.53
N PRO A 161 2.98 7.20 18.47
CA PRO A 161 2.53 5.94 19.08
C PRO A 161 1.17 6.06 19.79
N GLU A 162 0.82 7.24 20.25
CA GLU A 162 -0.45 7.55 20.91
C GLU A 162 -1.68 7.44 19.98
N LEU A 163 -1.42 7.44 18.68
CA LEU A 163 -2.47 7.24 17.65
C LEU A 163 -2.64 5.76 17.26
N MET A 164 -1.86 4.86 17.84
CA MET A 164 -2.03 3.44 17.57
C MET A 164 -3.40 2.94 18.07
N PRO A 165 -4.06 2.06 17.33
CA PRO A 165 -5.32 1.44 17.79
C PRO A 165 -5.09 0.66 19.08
N THR A 166 -6.08 0.72 19.98
CA THR A 166 -6.10 -0.13 21.19
C THR A 166 -6.36 -1.59 20.83
N LYS A 167 -6.20 -2.49 21.81
CA LYS A 167 -6.51 -3.91 21.62
C LYS A 167 -7.97 -4.11 21.21
N GLU A 168 -8.88 -3.41 21.90
CA GLU A 168 -10.32 -3.47 21.67
C GLU A 168 -10.69 -2.95 20.26
N GLN A 169 -10.04 -1.88 19.82
CA GLN A 169 -10.21 -1.33 18.48
C GLN A 169 -9.68 -2.30 17.40
N ARG A 170 -8.56 -2.97 17.63
CA ARG A 170 -8.04 -3.99 16.71
C ARG A 170 -8.96 -5.21 16.62
N GLU A 171 -9.57 -5.62 17.74
CA GLU A 171 -10.56 -6.70 17.76
C GLU A 171 -11.85 -6.29 17.04
N TYR A 172 -12.32 -5.07 17.27
CA TYR A 172 -13.50 -4.52 16.60
C TYR A 172 -13.34 -4.51 15.07
N ILE A 173 -12.24 -3.92 14.55
CA ILE A 173 -12.04 -3.82 13.10
C ILE A 173 -11.84 -5.19 12.45
N TYR A 174 -11.24 -6.15 13.16
CA TYR A 174 -11.14 -7.54 12.70
C TYR A 174 -12.51 -8.13 12.34
N HIS A 175 -13.51 -7.95 13.21
CA HIS A 175 -14.86 -8.40 12.95
C HIS A 175 -15.59 -7.55 11.90
N ARG A 176 -15.46 -6.24 12.02
CA ARG A 176 -16.19 -5.29 11.17
C ARG A 176 -15.83 -5.43 9.68
N LEU A 177 -14.56 -5.53 9.33
CA LEU A 177 -14.16 -5.69 7.92
C LEU A 177 -14.58 -7.04 7.35
N ARG A 178 -14.66 -8.08 8.17
CA ARG A 178 -15.17 -9.38 7.75
C ARG A 178 -16.67 -9.35 7.50
N GLU A 179 -17.43 -8.63 8.33
CA GLU A 179 -18.85 -8.37 8.13
C GLU A 179 -19.08 -7.63 6.81
N VAL A 180 -18.36 -6.52 6.57
CA VAL A 180 -18.52 -5.70 5.35
C VAL A 180 -18.23 -6.49 4.08
N ARG A 181 -17.26 -7.37 4.05
CA ARG A 181 -16.97 -8.22 2.87
C ARG A 181 -17.72 -9.55 2.84
N GLY A 182 -18.63 -9.79 3.79
CA GLY A 182 -19.43 -11.01 3.86
C GLY A 182 -20.42 -11.14 2.70
N PHE A 183 -20.76 -12.38 2.33
CA PHE A 183 -21.73 -12.64 1.26
C PHE A 183 -23.16 -12.32 1.66
N GLU A 184 -23.49 -12.40 2.94
CA GLU A 184 -24.82 -12.08 3.48
C GLU A 184 -24.74 -10.76 4.26
N GLY A 185 -25.41 -9.74 3.78
CA GLY A 185 -25.43 -8.39 4.40
C GLY A 185 -24.15 -7.58 4.23
N GLY A 186 -23.22 -8.01 3.42
CA GLY A 186 -22.01 -7.25 3.07
C GLY A 186 -22.31 -6.10 2.14
N LYS A 187 -21.28 -5.26 1.90
CA LYS A 187 -21.35 -4.13 0.96
C LYS A 187 -20.65 -4.45 -0.36
N GLU A 188 -20.98 -3.70 -1.41
CA GLU A 188 -20.42 -3.89 -2.76
C GLU A 188 -18.98 -3.34 -2.89
N ILE A 189 -18.14 -3.60 -1.89
CA ILE A 189 -16.73 -3.21 -1.83
C ILE A 189 -15.91 -4.34 -1.23
N PHE A 190 -14.77 -4.67 -1.84
CA PHE A 190 -13.83 -5.63 -1.27
C PHE A 190 -12.89 -4.95 -0.27
N VAL A 191 -13.01 -5.27 1.01
CA VAL A 191 -12.17 -4.69 2.06
C VAL A 191 -11.12 -5.68 2.54
N MET A 192 -9.86 -5.24 2.65
CA MET A 192 -8.74 -6.01 3.18
C MET A 192 -8.19 -5.35 4.44
N ASP A 193 -7.94 -6.15 5.45
CA ASP A 193 -7.24 -5.73 6.67
C ASP A 193 -5.81 -6.26 6.62
N PHE A 194 -4.88 -5.42 6.18
CA PHE A 194 -3.52 -5.86 5.87
C PHE A 194 -2.84 -6.61 7.02
N GLN A 195 -3.03 -6.17 8.25
CA GLN A 195 -2.42 -6.81 9.41
C GLN A 195 -3.22 -8.02 9.91
N ASN A 196 -4.55 -7.89 10.03
CA ASN A 196 -5.37 -8.96 10.60
C ASN A 196 -5.67 -10.08 9.59
N ASP A 197 -5.61 -9.82 8.29
CA ASP A 197 -5.70 -10.87 7.25
C ASP A 197 -4.43 -11.73 7.16
N GLY A 198 -3.40 -11.46 7.96
CA GLY A 198 -2.28 -12.36 8.19
C GLY A 198 -2.70 -13.78 8.60
N GLU A 199 -3.88 -13.93 9.19
CA GLU A 199 -4.52 -15.22 9.48
C GLU A 199 -4.65 -16.11 8.24
N TYR A 200 -5.08 -15.55 7.11
CA TYR A 200 -5.31 -16.29 5.86
C TYR A 200 -4.03 -16.62 5.09
N VAL A 201 -2.96 -15.88 5.34
CA VAL A 201 -1.68 -16.04 4.63
C VAL A 201 -0.57 -16.61 5.50
N GLY A 202 -0.90 -17.08 6.70
CA GLY A 202 0.04 -17.72 7.62
C GLY A 202 1.04 -16.75 8.23
N GLY A 203 0.62 -15.54 8.55
CA GLY A 203 1.42 -14.50 9.23
C GLY A 203 2.02 -13.45 8.30
N CYS A 204 3.16 -12.87 8.68
CA CYS A 204 3.82 -11.81 7.92
C CYS A 204 4.22 -12.26 6.51
N ILE A 205 3.91 -11.45 5.50
CA ILE A 205 4.22 -11.71 4.09
C ILE A 205 5.52 -11.04 3.61
N ALA A 206 6.16 -10.23 4.44
CA ALA A 206 7.37 -9.47 4.11
C ALA A 206 8.64 -10.33 4.06
N GLY A 207 9.78 -9.69 3.81
CA GLY A 207 11.10 -10.34 3.80
C GLY A 207 11.29 -11.31 2.65
N GLY A 208 10.67 -11.05 1.50
CA GLY A 208 10.77 -11.90 0.31
C GLY A 208 9.92 -13.17 0.34
N ARG A 209 8.97 -13.29 1.29
CA ARG A 209 8.02 -14.40 1.30
C ARG A 209 6.98 -14.25 0.20
N TYR A 210 6.26 -13.11 0.18
CA TYR A 210 5.36 -12.72 -0.89
C TYR A 210 5.64 -11.31 -1.40
N TYR A 211 6.32 -10.46 -0.63
CA TYR A 211 6.80 -9.18 -1.10
C TYR A 211 8.04 -8.71 -0.33
N PHE A 212 8.70 -7.71 -0.86
CA PHE A 212 9.75 -6.91 -0.25
C PHE A 212 9.67 -5.49 -0.80
N HIS A 213 10.44 -4.58 -0.24
CA HIS A 213 10.45 -3.18 -0.62
C HIS A 213 11.82 -2.76 -1.18
N ILE A 214 11.80 -1.92 -2.20
CA ILE A 214 13.00 -1.22 -2.69
C ILE A 214 12.73 0.26 -2.51
N ASN A 215 13.54 0.93 -1.69
CA ASN A 215 13.35 2.35 -1.43
C ASN A 215 13.92 3.22 -2.56
N ALA A 216 13.72 4.54 -2.46
CA ALA A 216 14.16 5.51 -3.47
C ALA A 216 15.67 5.52 -3.71
N ASN A 217 16.48 5.10 -2.75
CA ASN A 217 17.94 5.00 -2.89
C ASN A 217 18.37 3.71 -3.60
N GLY A 218 17.45 2.73 -3.71
CA GLY A 218 17.73 1.40 -4.22
C GLY A 218 18.06 0.37 -3.13
N ASP A 219 17.92 0.71 -1.84
CA ASP A 219 18.12 -0.24 -0.76
C ASP A 219 16.99 -1.25 -0.73
N VAL A 220 17.34 -2.53 -0.63
CA VAL A 220 16.36 -3.63 -0.61
C VAL A 220 16.01 -3.96 0.83
N GLU A 221 14.79 -3.63 1.21
CA GLU A 221 14.26 -3.68 2.57
C GLU A 221 13.23 -4.82 2.71
N PRO A 222 13.12 -5.48 3.87
CA PRO A 222 12.13 -6.53 4.07
C PRO A 222 10.69 -6.06 3.90
N CYS A 223 10.40 -4.82 4.29
CA CYS A 223 9.06 -4.24 4.33
C CYS A 223 9.13 -2.72 4.18
N ALA A 224 8.10 -2.10 3.62
CA ALA A 224 7.99 -0.63 3.50
C ALA A 224 8.04 0.12 4.84
N PHE A 225 7.80 -0.57 5.96
CA PHE A 225 7.88 0.00 7.31
C PHE A 225 9.21 -0.28 8.02
N ILE A 226 10.13 -1.03 7.41
CA ILE A 226 11.42 -1.42 8.00
C ILE A 226 12.55 -0.83 7.16
N HIS A 227 13.02 0.34 7.57
CA HIS A 227 14.08 1.08 6.90
C HIS A 227 15.47 0.54 7.26
N TYR A 228 15.68 -0.74 7.01
CA TYR A 228 16.96 -1.40 7.21
C TYR A 228 17.27 -2.32 6.03
N SER A 229 18.43 -2.17 5.46
CA SER A 229 18.92 -2.98 4.35
C SER A 229 20.40 -3.33 4.51
N THR A 230 20.79 -4.44 3.92
CA THR A 230 22.20 -4.88 3.84
C THR A 230 22.70 -4.87 2.39
N VAL A 231 21.85 -4.60 1.43
CA VAL A 231 22.18 -4.63 -0.01
C VAL A 231 21.41 -3.55 -0.78
N ASN A 232 22.01 -3.10 -1.88
CA ASN A 232 21.39 -2.08 -2.75
C ASN A 232 21.26 -2.65 -4.17
N ILE A 233 20.09 -2.49 -4.79
CA ILE A 233 19.76 -3.03 -6.11
C ILE A 233 20.64 -2.46 -7.25
N LYS A 234 21.29 -1.33 -7.03
CA LYS A 234 22.26 -0.75 -7.97
C LYS A 234 23.60 -1.50 -7.98
N GLN A 235 23.84 -2.34 -6.99
CA GLN A 235 25.11 -3.04 -6.78
C GLN A 235 24.99 -4.56 -6.95
N VAL A 236 23.82 -5.11 -6.71
CA VAL A 236 23.54 -6.54 -6.77
C VAL A 236 22.29 -6.83 -7.60
N SER A 237 22.15 -8.04 -8.10
CA SER A 237 20.93 -8.49 -8.75
C SER A 237 19.80 -8.68 -7.74
N LEU A 238 18.57 -8.71 -8.24
CA LEU A 238 17.37 -8.94 -7.42
C LEU A 238 17.44 -10.31 -6.72
N LEU A 239 17.91 -11.33 -7.41
CA LEU A 239 18.09 -12.67 -6.84
C LEU A 239 19.13 -12.70 -5.72
N GLU A 240 20.27 -11.99 -5.89
CA GLU A 240 21.29 -11.87 -4.84
C GLU A 240 20.74 -11.13 -3.63
N ALA A 241 19.96 -10.06 -3.84
CA ALA A 241 19.31 -9.32 -2.76
C ALA A 241 18.37 -10.23 -1.94
N LEU A 242 17.52 -11.02 -2.60
CA LEU A 242 16.62 -11.98 -1.95
C LEU A 242 17.34 -13.12 -1.22
N ARG A 243 18.59 -13.39 -1.57
CA ARG A 243 19.45 -14.36 -0.90
C ARG A 243 20.39 -13.76 0.14
N SER A 244 20.27 -12.47 0.42
CA SER A 244 21.09 -11.78 1.43
C SER A 244 20.89 -12.38 2.83
N PRO A 245 21.84 -12.20 3.75
CA PRO A 245 21.72 -12.70 5.13
C PRO A 245 20.46 -12.21 5.83
N LEU A 246 20.06 -10.94 5.61
CA LEU A 246 18.86 -10.36 6.18
C LEU A 246 17.60 -11.10 5.73
N PHE A 247 17.45 -11.32 4.42
CA PHE A 247 16.27 -12.03 3.88
C PHE A 247 16.24 -13.51 4.29
N LYS A 248 17.39 -14.16 4.35
CA LYS A 248 17.49 -15.54 4.88
C LYS A 248 17.06 -15.61 6.35
N ALA A 249 17.47 -14.65 7.18
CA ALA A 249 17.04 -14.58 8.58
C ALA A 249 15.51 -14.40 8.70
N TYR A 250 14.90 -13.56 7.83
CA TYR A 250 13.45 -13.43 7.74
C TYR A 250 12.77 -14.75 7.37
N GLN A 251 13.23 -15.41 6.33
CA GLN A 251 12.65 -16.68 5.85
C GLN A 251 12.73 -17.79 6.90
N GLN A 252 13.84 -17.88 7.62
CA GLN A 252 14.08 -18.91 8.64
C GLN A 252 13.23 -18.70 9.91
N ARG A 253 12.81 -17.45 10.20
CA ARG A 253 12.07 -17.11 11.41
C ARG A 253 10.57 -16.98 11.24
N GLN A 254 10.08 -17.04 10.01
CA GLN A 254 8.64 -16.99 9.73
C GLN A 254 7.97 -18.34 10.01
N PRO A 255 6.74 -18.33 10.57
CA PRO A 255 6.03 -17.16 11.08
C PRO A 255 6.66 -16.66 12.39
N PHE A 256 6.80 -15.35 12.56
CA PHE A 256 7.39 -14.73 13.76
C PHE A 256 6.55 -14.96 15.03
N ASN A 257 5.27 -15.30 14.87
CA ASN A 257 4.36 -15.63 15.95
C ASN A 257 3.42 -16.77 15.51
N LYS A 258 3.13 -17.70 16.43
CA LYS A 258 2.11 -18.75 16.21
C LYS A 258 0.71 -18.17 16.09
N ASN A 259 0.45 -17.03 16.74
CA ASN A 259 -0.76 -16.25 16.52
C ASN A 259 -0.58 -15.37 15.28
N HIS A 260 -1.17 -15.76 14.17
CA HIS A 260 -1.07 -15.06 12.89
C HIS A 260 -1.79 -13.71 12.86
N LEU A 261 -2.58 -13.36 13.87
CA LEU A 261 -3.11 -12.00 14.10
C LEU A 261 -2.08 -11.06 14.73
N ARG A 262 -0.90 -11.56 15.09
CA ARG A 262 0.25 -10.80 15.56
C ARG A 262 1.47 -11.06 14.65
N PRO A 263 1.36 -10.76 13.36
CA PRO A 263 2.33 -11.23 12.37
C PRO A 263 3.60 -10.39 12.31
N CYS A 264 3.55 -9.13 12.75
CA CYS A 264 4.59 -8.14 12.44
C CYS A 264 5.83 -8.33 13.36
N PRO A 265 7.03 -8.54 12.80
CA PRO A 265 8.24 -8.60 13.62
C PRO A 265 8.59 -7.25 14.26
N LEU A 266 8.27 -6.14 13.58
CA LEU A 266 8.57 -4.80 14.10
C LEU A 266 7.67 -4.40 15.27
N LEU A 267 6.37 -4.66 15.16
CA LEU A 267 5.37 -4.16 16.10
C LEU A 267 4.97 -5.18 17.15
N ASP A 268 4.68 -6.41 16.72
CA ASP A 268 4.13 -7.46 17.59
C ASP A 268 5.22 -8.35 18.20
N ASN A 269 6.38 -8.43 17.57
CA ASN A 269 7.46 -9.36 17.93
C ASN A 269 8.86 -8.70 17.87
N PRO A 270 9.09 -7.58 18.58
CA PRO A 270 10.32 -6.78 18.42
C PRO A 270 11.61 -7.51 18.89
N HIS A 271 11.49 -8.64 19.56
CA HIS A 271 12.63 -9.45 20.02
C HIS A 271 12.84 -10.73 19.22
N SER A 272 12.09 -10.92 18.13
CA SER A 272 12.17 -12.11 17.26
C SER A 272 13.33 -12.06 16.27
#